data_2304128386302aade0b39d6b91674f4d
#
_entry.id   2304128386302aade0b39d6b91674f4d
#
_cell.length_a   1.000
_cell.length_b   1.000
_cell.length_c   1.000
_cell.angle_alpha   90.00
_cell.angle_beta   90.00
_cell.angle_gamma   90.00
#
_symmetry.space_group_name_H-M   'P 1'
#
loop_
_entity.id
_entity.type
_entity.pdbx_description
1 polymer ?
#
loop_
_entity_poly.entity_id
_entity_poly.type
_entity_poly.pdbx_seq_one_letter_code
_entity_poly.pdbx_strand_id
1 'polypeptide(L)'
;MEDAREAATAFAQYFPALYLRFHRRDGKQAGLTNASRAVLQHLALSGPLTIGELSDHLERAQSVVSDIVSQLGAKGLVERQADPQDRRRRRIWLSEEGLRSLERDREILSVELLEKAIGAMSAEDRAALLRGTSALLRADDLSPRGPATRARYAK
;
A
#
# COMPACT_ATOMS: atom_id res chain seq x y z
N MET A 1 5.07 34.25 16.79
CA MET A 1 4.40 33.52 15.66
C MET A 1 5.50 32.81 14.94
N GLU A 2 5.58 31.52 15.13
CA GLU A 2 6.57 30.67 14.46
C GLU A 2 6.31 30.77 12.96
N ASP A 3 7.32 31.12 12.18
CA ASP A 3 7.19 31.23 10.72
C ASP A 3 6.91 29.85 10.13
N ALA A 4 5.98 29.75 9.19
CA ALA A 4 5.64 28.52 8.50
C ALA A 4 6.87 27.83 7.88
N ARG A 5 7.87 28.61 7.46
CA ARG A 5 9.15 28.10 6.95
C ARG A 5 9.99 27.45 8.05
N GLU A 6 10.02 28.01 9.24
CA GLU A 6 10.74 27.46 10.39
C GLU A 6 10.12 26.13 10.83
N ALA A 7 8.79 26.09 10.97
CA ALA A 7 8.04 24.88 11.28
C ALA A 7 8.23 23.79 10.21
N ALA A 8 8.18 24.15 8.93
CA ALA A 8 8.42 23.20 7.84
C ALA A 8 9.85 22.65 7.85
N THR A 9 10.84 23.49 8.15
CA THR A 9 12.25 23.05 8.25
C THR A 9 12.43 22.07 9.41
N ALA A 10 11.89 22.39 10.59
CA ALA A 10 11.94 21.52 11.76
C ALA A 10 11.26 20.17 11.48
N PHE A 11 10.07 20.19 10.90
CA PHE A 11 9.36 18.96 10.51
C PHE A 11 10.17 18.11 9.53
N ALA A 12 10.76 18.75 8.50
CA ALA A 12 11.59 18.05 7.52
C ALA A 12 12.84 17.39 8.14
N GLN A 13 13.39 17.97 9.21
CA GLN A 13 14.50 17.39 9.97
C GLN A 13 14.07 16.19 10.82
N TYR A 14 12.85 16.20 11.36
CA TYR A 14 12.34 15.06 12.16
C TYR A 14 11.91 13.88 11.30
N PHE A 15 11.43 14.11 10.09
CA PHE A 15 10.85 13.05 9.25
C PHE A 15 11.82 11.88 8.97
N PRO A 16 13.10 12.08 8.59
CA PRO A 16 14.04 10.97 8.39
C PRO A 16 14.25 10.13 9.64
N ALA A 17 14.31 10.77 10.82
CA ALA A 17 14.47 10.05 12.09
C ALA A 17 13.20 9.25 12.45
N LEU A 18 12.00 9.80 12.22
CA LEU A 18 10.74 9.10 12.36
C LEU A 18 10.66 7.90 11.43
N TYR A 19 10.98 8.10 10.15
CA TYR A 19 10.99 7.03 9.17
C TYR A 19 11.96 5.90 9.57
N LEU A 20 13.22 6.22 9.87
CA LEU A 20 14.24 5.21 10.24
C LEU A 20 13.87 4.45 11.51
N ARG A 21 13.19 5.09 12.46
CA ARG A 21 12.83 4.48 13.75
C ARG A 21 11.58 3.62 13.66
N PHE A 22 10.59 4.04 12.89
CA PHE A 22 9.26 3.43 12.87
C PHE A 22 8.88 2.75 11.56
N HIS A 23 9.72 2.82 10.50
CA HIS A 23 9.41 2.09 9.28
C HIS A 23 9.40 0.58 9.53
N ARG A 24 8.53 -0.11 8.86
CA ARG A 24 8.48 -1.58 8.91
C ARG A 24 9.80 -2.16 8.40
N ARG A 25 10.46 -2.93 9.25
CA ARG A 25 11.70 -3.66 8.89
C ARG A 25 11.39 -5.07 8.40
N ASP A 26 10.20 -5.52 8.61
CA ASP A 26 9.68 -6.85 8.27
C ASP A 26 9.23 -6.98 6.80
N GLY A 27 9.65 -6.07 5.93
CA GLY A 27 9.46 -6.16 4.48
C GLY A 27 9.95 -7.47 3.83
N LYS A 28 10.58 -8.35 4.61
CA LYS A 28 10.86 -9.74 4.24
C LYS A 28 9.70 -10.71 4.51
N GLN A 29 8.72 -10.37 5.35
CA GLN A 29 7.60 -11.29 5.67
C GLN A 29 6.44 -11.20 4.69
N ALA A 30 6.21 -10.08 4.03
CA ALA A 30 5.23 -10.05 2.95
C ALA A 30 5.74 -10.75 1.69
N GLY A 31 7.05 -10.86 1.49
CA GLY A 31 7.68 -11.63 0.42
C GLY A 31 7.11 -11.34 -0.98
N LEU A 32 6.43 -10.20 -1.15
CA LEU A 32 5.85 -9.80 -2.41
C LEU A 32 6.88 -9.03 -3.23
N THR A 33 7.21 -9.58 -4.39
CA THR A 33 7.94 -8.82 -5.40
C THR A 33 7.07 -7.68 -5.94
N ASN A 34 7.65 -6.67 -6.56
CA ASN A 34 6.89 -5.61 -7.23
C ASN A 34 5.91 -6.18 -8.27
N ALA A 35 6.28 -7.25 -8.97
CA ALA A 35 5.43 -7.93 -9.92
C ALA A 35 4.25 -8.65 -9.24
N SER A 36 4.49 -9.35 -8.14
CA SER A 36 3.43 -9.97 -7.31
C SER A 36 2.45 -8.93 -6.77
N ARG A 37 2.97 -7.82 -6.28
CA ARG A 37 2.14 -6.69 -5.80
C ARG A 37 1.27 -6.12 -6.90
N ALA A 38 1.83 -5.91 -8.09
CA ALA A 38 1.07 -5.42 -9.25
C ALA A 38 -0.09 -6.38 -9.61
N VAL A 39 0.13 -7.68 -9.62
CA VAL A 39 -0.94 -8.67 -9.86
C VAL A 39 -2.06 -8.54 -8.83
N LEU A 40 -1.72 -8.50 -7.53
CA LEU A 40 -2.72 -8.37 -6.47
C LEU A 40 -3.49 -7.04 -6.56
N GLN A 41 -2.79 -5.93 -6.89
CA GLN A 41 -3.42 -4.62 -7.06
C GLN A 41 -4.42 -4.61 -8.23
N HIS A 42 -4.05 -5.20 -9.37
CA HIS A 42 -4.97 -5.30 -10.51
C HIS A 42 -6.21 -6.14 -10.17
N LEU A 43 -6.04 -7.26 -9.46
CA LEU A 43 -7.16 -8.06 -8.98
C LEU A 43 -8.05 -7.32 -7.99
N ALA A 44 -7.47 -6.50 -7.11
CA ALA A 44 -8.22 -5.69 -6.15
C ALA A 44 -9.05 -4.59 -6.84
N LEU A 45 -8.55 -4.01 -7.93
CA LEU A 45 -9.20 -2.91 -8.64
C LEU A 45 -10.22 -3.37 -9.68
N SER A 46 -9.90 -4.45 -10.40
CA SER A 46 -10.68 -4.90 -11.56
C SER A 46 -11.54 -6.13 -11.27
N GLY A 47 -11.39 -6.75 -10.09
CA GLY A 47 -12.01 -8.02 -9.76
C GLY A 47 -11.28 -9.21 -10.41
N PRO A 48 -11.95 -10.37 -10.54
CA PRO A 48 -11.31 -11.58 -11.05
C PRO A 48 -10.96 -11.46 -12.52
N LEU A 49 -9.70 -11.77 -12.86
CA LEU A 49 -9.14 -11.71 -14.20
C LEU A 49 -8.57 -13.06 -14.61
N THR A 50 -8.55 -13.32 -15.92
CA THR A 50 -7.78 -14.45 -16.50
C THR A 50 -6.30 -14.13 -16.58
N ILE A 51 -5.46 -15.15 -16.79
CA ILE A 51 -4.01 -14.95 -17.03
C ILE A 51 -3.77 -14.03 -18.24
N GLY A 52 -4.58 -14.17 -19.31
CA GLY A 52 -4.48 -13.31 -20.50
C GLY A 52 -4.75 -11.85 -20.18
N GLU A 53 -5.87 -11.56 -19.52
CA GLU A 53 -6.24 -10.20 -19.09
C GLU A 53 -5.19 -9.58 -18.15
N LEU A 54 -4.66 -10.35 -17.19
CA LEU A 54 -3.55 -9.90 -16.33
C LEU A 54 -2.28 -9.62 -17.13
N SER A 55 -1.99 -10.46 -18.13
CA SER A 55 -0.84 -10.30 -19.03
C SER A 55 -0.92 -8.98 -19.82
N ASP A 56 -2.09 -8.69 -20.36
CA ASP A 56 -2.35 -7.45 -21.08
C ASP A 56 -2.26 -6.22 -20.17
N HIS A 57 -2.89 -6.27 -18.99
CA HIS A 57 -2.85 -5.17 -18.01
C HIS A 57 -1.44 -4.88 -17.49
N LEU A 58 -0.61 -5.90 -17.35
CA LEU A 58 0.75 -5.78 -16.79
C LEU A 58 1.82 -5.62 -17.89
N GLU A 59 1.43 -5.68 -19.15
CA GLU A 59 2.36 -5.66 -20.30
C GLU A 59 3.48 -6.70 -20.15
N ARG A 60 3.12 -7.94 -19.75
CA ARG A 60 4.05 -9.03 -19.49
C ARG A 60 3.64 -10.30 -20.20
N ALA A 61 4.62 -11.15 -20.51
CA ALA A 61 4.36 -12.46 -21.10
C ALA A 61 3.47 -13.35 -20.20
N GLN A 62 2.53 -14.09 -20.81
CA GLN A 62 1.59 -14.95 -20.08
C GLN A 62 2.30 -16.01 -19.21
N SER A 63 3.46 -16.54 -19.65
CA SER A 63 4.26 -17.48 -18.86
C SER A 63 4.73 -16.85 -17.54
N VAL A 64 5.23 -15.62 -17.60
CA VAL A 64 5.69 -14.87 -16.42
C VAL A 64 4.54 -14.60 -15.45
N VAL A 65 3.39 -14.16 -15.98
CA VAL A 65 2.19 -13.91 -15.14
C VAL A 65 1.67 -15.22 -14.53
N SER A 66 1.67 -16.31 -15.29
CA SER A 66 1.28 -17.65 -14.79
C SER A 66 2.16 -18.12 -13.65
N ASP A 67 3.48 -17.90 -13.72
CA ASP A 67 4.42 -18.24 -12.65
C ASP A 67 4.17 -17.40 -11.39
N ILE A 68 3.97 -16.09 -11.55
CA ILE A 68 3.63 -15.20 -10.45
C ILE A 68 2.33 -15.63 -9.77
N VAL A 69 1.28 -15.89 -10.54
CA VAL A 69 -0.02 -16.35 -10.03
C VAL A 69 0.11 -17.69 -9.32
N SER A 70 0.96 -18.59 -9.82
CA SER A 70 1.21 -19.88 -9.18
C SER A 70 1.90 -19.72 -7.82
N GLN A 71 2.89 -18.83 -7.72
CA GLN A 71 3.55 -18.49 -6.46
C GLN A 71 2.59 -17.81 -5.47
N LEU A 72 1.74 -16.90 -5.95
CA LEU A 72 0.71 -16.25 -5.12
C LEU A 72 -0.33 -17.25 -4.63
N GLY A 73 -0.74 -18.20 -5.48
CA GLY A 73 -1.65 -19.28 -5.11
C GLY A 73 -1.05 -20.21 -4.03
N ALA A 74 0.23 -20.56 -4.15
CA ALA A 74 0.95 -21.35 -3.15
C ALA A 74 1.01 -20.63 -1.77
N LYS A 75 0.98 -19.30 -1.76
CA LYS A 75 0.91 -18.48 -0.55
C LYS A 75 -0.53 -18.21 -0.07
N GLY A 76 -1.54 -18.72 -0.74
CA GLY A 76 -2.94 -18.50 -0.41
C GLY A 76 -3.44 -17.07 -0.67
N LEU A 77 -2.72 -16.27 -1.47
CA LEU A 77 -3.05 -14.86 -1.74
C LEU A 77 -4.01 -14.69 -2.91
N VAL A 78 -4.10 -15.69 -3.78
CA VAL A 78 -5.06 -15.77 -4.89
C VAL A 78 -5.64 -17.16 -5.01
N GLU A 79 -6.83 -17.26 -5.61
CA GLU A 79 -7.52 -18.51 -5.91
C GLU A 79 -7.80 -18.61 -7.41
N ARG A 80 -7.78 -19.84 -7.94
CA ARG A 80 -8.17 -20.14 -9.31
C ARG A 80 -9.54 -20.80 -9.33
N GLN A 81 -10.52 -20.14 -9.91
CA GLN A 81 -11.87 -20.68 -10.04
C GLN A 81 -12.27 -20.77 -11.51
N ALA A 82 -13.14 -21.72 -11.85
CA ALA A 82 -13.72 -21.80 -13.18
C ALA A 82 -14.60 -20.56 -13.42
N ASP A 83 -14.53 -19.98 -14.63
CA ASP A 83 -15.43 -18.91 -15.02
C ASP A 83 -16.87 -19.44 -15.02
N PRO A 84 -17.84 -18.76 -14.37
CA PRO A 84 -19.24 -19.18 -14.37
C PRO A 84 -19.86 -19.26 -15.77
N GLN A 85 -19.37 -18.46 -16.73
CA GLN A 85 -19.88 -18.39 -18.10
C GLN A 85 -19.16 -19.36 -19.06
N ASP A 86 -17.88 -19.67 -18.80
CA ASP A 86 -17.09 -20.60 -19.58
C ASP A 86 -16.17 -21.40 -18.68
N ARG A 87 -16.56 -22.62 -18.35
CA ARG A 87 -15.80 -23.54 -17.48
C ARG A 87 -14.41 -23.93 -18.02
N ARG A 88 -14.10 -23.64 -19.28
CA ARG A 88 -12.77 -23.84 -19.86
C ARG A 88 -11.81 -22.72 -19.46
N ARG A 89 -12.34 -21.56 -19.07
CA ARG A 89 -11.58 -20.42 -18.57
C ARG A 89 -11.40 -20.49 -17.07
N ARG A 90 -10.23 -20.13 -16.61
CA ARG A 90 -9.91 -19.98 -15.19
C ARG A 90 -9.72 -18.51 -14.88
N ARG A 91 -10.50 -18.01 -13.94
CA ARG A 91 -10.32 -16.66 -13.37
C ARG A 91 -9.51 -16.74 -12.08
N ILE A 92 -8.67 -15.76 -11.91
CA ILE A 92 -7.87 -15.57 -10.70
C ILE A 92 -8.63 -14.60 -9.81
N TRP A 93 -8.90 -15.04 -8.60
CA TRP A 93 -9.57 -14.26 -7.57
C TRP A 93 -8.56 -13.83 -6.52
N LEU A 94 -8.67 -12.59 -6.06
CA LEU A 94 -7.95 -12.15 -4.87
C LEU A 94 -8.59 -12.83 -3.65
N SER A 95 -7.77 -13.51 -2.84
CA SER A 95 -8.24 -14.07 -1.58
C SER A 95 -8.34 -12.98 -0.51
N GLU A 96 -9.04 -13.28 0.60
CA GLU A 96 -9.08 -12.39 1.76
C GLU A 96 -7.68 -12.14 2.33
N GLU A 97 -6.81 -13.16 2.36
CA GLU A 97 -5.42 -13.01 2.78
C GLU A 97 -4.59 -12.17 1.79
N GLY A 98 -4.88 -12.29 0.48
CA GLY A 98 -4.29 -11.44 -0.54
C GLY A 98 -4.64 -9.97 -0.34
N LEU A 99 -5.91 -9.67 -0.02
CA LEU A 99 -6.35 -8.32 0.30
C LEU A 99 -5.65 -7.78 1.57
N ARG A 100 -5.64 -8.57 2.65
CA ARG A 100 -4.91 -8.22 3.88
C ARG A 100 -3.42 -8.00 3.64
N SER A 101 -2.81 -8.80 2.76
CA SER A 101 -1.41 -8.64 2.39
C SER A 101 -1.15 -7.33 1.66
N LEU A 102 -2.04 -6.90 0.77
CA LEU A 102 -1.96 -5.58 0.12
C LEU A 102 -2.13 -4.43 1.11
N GLU A 103 -3.04 -4.55 2.06
CA GLU A 103 -3.27 -3.54 3.10
C GLU A 103 -2.03 -3.39 3.98
N ARG A 104 -1.47 -4.50 4.47
CA ARG A 104 -0.20 -4.50 5.23
C ARG A 104 0.95 -3.88 4.43
N ASP A 105 0.99 -4.10 3.14
CA ASP A 105 2.04 -3.59 2.25
C ASP A 105 1.96 -2.05 2.05
N ARG A 106 0.79 -1.45 2.30
CA ARG A 106 0.59 0.01 2.33
C ARG A 106 1.07 0.66 3.63
N GLU A 107 1.24 -0.11 4.67
CA GLU A 107 1.74 0.38 5.95
C GLU A 107 3.25 0.63 5.86
N ILE A 108 3.63 1.89 5.68
CA ILE A 108 5.02 2.32 5.64
C ILE A 108 5.66 2.26 7.04
N LEU A 109 4.86 2.53 8.06
CA LEU A 109 5.28 2.57 9.46
C LEU A 109 4.73 1.36 10.22
N SER A 110 5.51 0.82 11.15
CA SER A 110 5.05 -0.24 12.05
C SER A 110 4.12 0.32 13.11
N VAL A 111 2.89 -0.16 13.12
CA VAL A 111 1.88 0.22 14.13
C VAL A 111 2.34 -0.20 15.53
N GLU A 112 2.98 -1.35 15.67
CA GLU A 112 3.47 -1.88 16.96
C GLU A 112 4.59 -1.00 17.55
N LEU A 113 5.51 -0.52 16.70
CA LEU A 113 6.55 0.40 17.17
C LEU A 113 5.99 1.77 17.52
N LEU A 114 5.03 2.25 16.73
CA LEU A 114 4.31 3.49 17.00
C LEU A 114 3.48 3.39 18.29
N GLU A 115 2.76 2.28 18.51
CA GLU A 115 1.95 2.06 19.71
C GLU A 115 2.80 2.16 20.96
N LYS A 116 3.97 1.51 20.98
CA LYS A 116 4.93 1.61 22.09
C LYS A 116 5.36 3.05 22.35
N ALA A 117 5.74 3.77 21.31
CA ALA A 117 6.24 5.13 21.45
C ALA A 117 5.12 6.11 21.85
N ILE A 118 3.96 6.02 21.19
CA ILE A 118 2.78 6.84 21.47
C ILE A 118 2.22 6.51 22.88
N GLY A 119 2.30 5.25 23.31
CA GLY A 119 1.92 4.84 24.66
C GLY A 119 2.74 5.51 25.75
N ALA A 120 4.01 5.82 25.50
CA ALA A 120 4.89 6.53 26.42
C ALA A 120 4.69 8.07 26.44
N MET A 121 3.94 8.61 25.49
CA MET A 121 3.65 10.06 25.43
C MET A 121 2.54 10.44 26.42
N SER A 122 2.49 11.73 26.80
CA SER A 122 1.35 12.28 27.53
C SER A 122 0.07 12.24 26.68
N ALA A 123 -1.10 12.26 27.31
CA ALA A 123 -2.37 12.33 26.57
C ALA A 123 -2.48 13.61 25.72
N GLU A 124 -1.90 14.71 26.21
CA GLU A 124 -1.87 15.99 25.49
C GLU A 124 -1.01 15.90 24.23
N ASP A 125 0.21 15.36 24.32
CA ASP A 125 1.12 15.22 23.19
C ASP A 125 0.56 14.26 22.13
N ARG A 126 -0.09 13.17 22.54
CA ARG A 126 -0.78 12.26 21.60
C ARG A 126 -1.86 12.98 20.82
N ALA A 127 -2.68 13.76 21.52
CA ALA A 127 -3.74 14.55 20.88
C ALA A 127 -3.15 15.64 19.96
N ALA A 128 -2.07 16.30 20.39
CA ALA A 128 -1.38 17.31 19.58
C ALA A 128 -0.77 16.71 18.30
N LEU A 129 -0.11 15.57 18.39
CA LEU A 129 0.45 14.83 17.24
C LEU A 129 -0.63 14.53 16.20
N LEU A 130 -1.75 13.93 16.62
CA LEU A 130 -2.82 13.56 15.70
C LEU A 130 -3.50 14.80 15.09
N ARG A 131 -3.75 15.83 15.89
CA ARG A 131 -4.31 17.10 15.39
C ARG A 131 -3.39 17.76 14.38
N GLY A 132 -2.08 17.87 14.70
CA GLY A 132 -1.10 18.51 13.82
C GLY A 132 -0.93 17.78 12.49
N THR A 133 -0.79 16.46 12.54
CA THR A 133 -0.67 15.62 11.33
C THR A 133 -1.93 15.72 10.47
N SER A 134 -3.12 15.64 11.07
CA SER A 134 -4.38 15.77 10.34
C SER A 134 -4.56 17.17 9.74
N ALA A 135 -4.13 18.20 10.45
CA ALA A 135 -4.19 19.59 9.95
C ALA A 135 -3.26 19.79 8.75
N LEU A 136 -2.05 19.24 8.81
CA LEU A 136 -1.08 19.30 7.71
C LEU A 136 -1.62 18.60 6.44
N LEU A 137 -2.21 17.42 6.58
CA LEU A 137 -2.81 16.70 5.45
C LEU A 137 -3.96 17.47 4.81
N ARG A 138 -4.86 18.05 5.63
CA ARG A 138 -5.96 18.88 5.11
C ARG A 138 -5.48 20.16 4.43
N ALA A 139 -4.44 20.79 4.94
CA ALA A 139 -3.88 22.01 4.35
C ALA A 139 -3.29 21.75 2.95
N ASP A 140 -2.71 20.58 2.74
CA ASP A 140 -2.20 20.18 1.43
C ASP A 140 -3.32 19.89 0.42
N ASP A 141 -4.46 19.34 0.85
CA ASP A 141 -5.64 19.12 -0.02
C ASP A 141 -6.27 20.44 -0.50
N LEU A 142 -6.10 21.53 0.25
CA LEU A 142 -6.59 22.87 -0.13
C LEU A 142 -5.60 23.62 -1.04
N SER A 143 -4.36 23.15 -1.20
CA SER A 143 -3.38 23.76 -2.09
C SER A 143 -3.69 23.38 -3.55
N PRO A 144 -3.71 24.33 -4.52
CA PRO A 144 -3.88 24.02 -5.92
C PRO A 144 -2.66 23.25 -6.44
N ARG A 145 -2.73 21.93 -6.38
CA ARG A 145 -1.71 21.05 -6.95
C ARG A 145 -1.81 21.13 -8.47
N GLY A 146 -0.70 21.47 -9.13
CA GLY A 146 -0.62 21.34 -10.58
C GLY A 146 -0.90 19.88 -11.03
N PRO A 147 -1.31 19.67 -12.31
CA PRO A 147 -1.86 18.41 -12.81
C PRO A 147 -0.96 17.17 -12.64
N ALA A 148 0.33 17.35 -12.37
CA ALA A 148 1.30 16.25 -12.28
C ALA A 148 1.28 15.49 -10.94
N THR A 149 0.73 16.03 -9.86
CA THR A 149 0.81 15.42 -8.53
C THR A 149 -0.42 14.57 -8.19
N ARG A 150 -1.58 14.84 -8.79
CA ARG A 150 -2.80 14.03 -8.59
C ARG A 150 -2.68 12.58 -9.10
N ALA A 151 -1.84 12.33 -10.09
CA ALA A 151 -1.69 11.00 -10.69
C ALA A 151 -0.92 10.00 -9.81
N ARG A 152 -0.20 10.43 -8.76
CA ARG A 152 0.61 9.54 -7.90
C ARG A 152 -0.14 8.99 -6.69
N TYR A 153 -1.25 9.60 -6.27
CA TYR A 153 -1.98 9.20 -5.06
C TYR A 153 -3.46 8.87 -5.29
N ALA A 154 -3.95 9.02 -6.54
CA ALA A 154 -5.33 8.73 -6.94
C ALA A 154 -5.43 7.44 -7.78
N LYS A 155 -4.61 6.43 -7.43
CA LYS A 155 -4.77 5.06 -7.93
C LYS A 155 -4.42 4.08 -6.85
#